data_3766fdd7bec73c8fe03ff6c6a4fad868
#
_entry.id   3766fdd7bec73c8fe03ff6c6a4fad868
#
_cell.length_a   1.000
_cell.length_b   1.000
_cell.length_c   1.000
_cell.angle_alpha   90.00
_cell.angle_beta   90.00
_cell.angle_gamma   90.00
#
_symmetry.space_group_name_H-M   'P 1'
#
loop_
_entity.id
_entity.type
_entity.pdbx_description
1 polymer ?
#
loop_
_entity_poly.entity_id
_entity_poly.type
_entity_poly.pdbx_seq_one_letter_code
_entity_poly.pdbx_strand_id
1 'polypeptide(L)'
;TEVALPSHVEETMKAGIDMVWIGARTTVNPFMMNELAESLRGCNIPVWVKNPVCPDIELWVGAVERLLHAGLKDIRIIHRGFCAIDHLPYRNVPLWEQAEHFRTRLPDMPFYCDPSHIAGKRELLLSVCEKALSLHVDGLFIESHCCPQKALSDASQQLTPDALAELLNLLNVPIEK
;
A
#
# COMPACT_ATOMS: atom_id res chain seq x y z
N THR A 1 -2.60 5.63 9.46
CA THR A 1 -1.18 5.57 9.81
C THR A 1 -0.60 4.17 9.65
N GLU A 2 0.74 4.04 9.57
CA GLU A 2 1.41 2.73 9.53
C GLU A 2 1.51 2.11 10.94
N VAL A 3 1.24 0.80 11.03
CA VAL A 3 1.49 -0.01 12.22
C VAL A 3 2.45 -1.14 11.89
N ALA A 4 3.39 -1.42 12.79
CA ALA A 4 4.39 -2.47 12.65
C ALA A 4 4.56 -3.31 13.92
N LEU A 5 4.01 -2.86 15.05
CA LEU A 5 4.08 -3.51 16.35
C LEU A 5 2.69 -3.49 17.03
N PRO A 6 2.37 -4.44 17.92
CA PRO A 6 1.16 -4.41 18.72
C PRO A 6 0.95 -3.09 19.48
N SER A 7 2.01 -2.51 20.04
CA SER A 7 1.96 -1.21 20.72
C SER A 7 1.52 -0.07 19.81
N HIS A 8 1.88 -0.11 18.51
CA HIS A 8 1.41 0.89 17.55
C HIS A 8 -0.11 0.77 17.35
N VAL A 9 -0.66 -0.45 17.36
CA VAL A 9 -2.11 -0.66 17.27
C VAL A 9 -2.81 -0.05 18.50
N GLU A 10 -2.31 -0.30 19.70
CA GLU A 10 -2.87 0.26 20.92
C GLU A 10 -2.88 1.80 20.91
N GLU A 11 -1.77 2.41 20.51
CA GLU A 11 -1.66 3.88 20.45
C GLU A 11 -2.55 4.49 19.36
N THR A 12 -2.68 3.84 18.20
CA THR A 12 -3.58 4.30 17.13
C THR A 12 -5.05 4.21 17.55
N MET A 13 -5.45 3.16 18.26
CA MET A 13 -6.82 3.04 18.79
C MET A 13 -7.10 4.12 19.84
N LYS A 14 -6.18 4.38 20.77
CA LYS A 14 -6.29 5.47 21.76
C LYS A 14 -6.39 6.84 21.10
N ALA A 15 -5.66 7.04 20.01
CA ALA A 15 -5.65 8.31 19.26
C ALA A 15 -6.88 8.50 18.36
N GLY A 16 -7.75 7.50 18.24
CA GLY A 16 -8.94 7.57 17.37
C GLY A 16 -8.62 7.61 15.89
N ILE A 17 -7.59 6.87 15.46
CA ILE A 17 -7.21 6.76 14.04
C ILE A 17 -8.25 5.91 13.30
N ASP A 18 -8.73 6.41 12.17
CA ASP A 18 -9.81 5.80 11.38
C ASP A 18 -9.34 4.61 10.52
N MET A 19 -8.06 4.52 10.20
CA MET A 19 -7.50 3.50 9.30
C MET A 19 -6.01 3.28 9.56
N VAL A 20 -5.58 2.02 9.50
CA VAL A 20 -4.15 1.66 9.59
C VAL A 20 -3.69 0.91 8.35
N TRP A 21 -2.38 0.96 8.06
CA TRP A 21 -1.78 0.06 7.09
C TRP A 21 -0.55 -0.66 7.65
N ILE A 22 -0.31 -1.84 7.10
CA ILE A 22 0.86 -2.67 7.41
C ILE A 22 1.85 -2.53 6.27
N GLY A 23 3.07 -2.09 6.60
CA GLY A 23 4.12 -1.82 5.63
C GLY A 23 4.77 -3.09 5.06
N ALA A 24 5.38 -2.97 3.89
CA ALA A 24 5.98 -4.08 3.15
C ALA A 24 7.07 -4.85 3.92
N ARG A 25 7.81 -4.16 4.79
CA ARG A 25 8.85 -4.78 5.63
C ARG A 25 8.27 -5.59 6.78
N THR A 26 7.06 -5.25 7.21
CA THR A 26 6.32 -6.00 8.24
C THR A 26 5.59 -7.18 7.60
N THR A 27 4.95 -6.98 6.46
CA THR A 27 4.21 -8.02 5.71
C THR A 27 5.07 -9.23 5.36
N VAL A 28 6.37 -9.04 5.13
CA VAL A 28 7.31 -10.13 4.82
C VAL A 28 7.56 -11.07 6.00
N ASN A 29 7.19 -10.69 7.22
CA ASN A 29 7.47 -11.46 8.42
C ASN A 29 6.19 -12.11 9.01
N PRO A 30 6.01 -13.44 8.85
CA PRO A 30 4.81 -14.13 9.34
C PRO A 30 4.59 -14.03 10.84
N PHE A 31 5.65 -13.95 11.64
CA PHE A 31 5.54 -13.82 13.11
C PHE A 31 4.99 -12.45 13.50
N MET A 32 5.53 -11.38 12.89
CA MET A 32 5.01 -10.03 13.09
C MET A 32 3.56 -9.91 12.64
N MET A 33 3.22 -10.54 11.51
CA MET A 33 1.84 -10.56 11.01
C MET A 33 0.88 -11.28 11.97
N ASN A 34 1.32 -12.36 12.63
CA ASN A 34 0.51 -13.01 13.67
C ASN A 34 0.27 -12.08 14.87
N GLU A 35 1.32 -11.44 15.39
CA GLU A 35 1.20 -10.52 16.52
C GLU A 35 0.28 -9.34 16.20
N LEU A 36 0.41 -8.75 15.01
CA LEU A 36 -0.47 -7.68 14.56
C LEU A 36 -1.91 -8.14 14.37
N ALA A 37 -2.13 -9.31 13.76
CA ALA A 37 -3.46 -9.87 13.58
C ALA A 37 -4.17 -10.08 14.94
N GLU A 38 -3.47 -10.60 15.94
CA GLU A 38 -4.03 -10.75 17.29
C GLU A 38 -4.31 -9.39 17.95
N SER A 39 -3.43 -8.41 17.81
CA SER A 39 -3.63 -7.07 18.39
C SER A 39 -4.75 -6.28 17.72
N LEU A 40 -5.04 -6.58 16.46
CA LEU A 40 -6.15 -5.98 15.69
C LEU A 40 -7.48 -6.73 15.88
N ARG A 41 -7.47 -7.86 16.56
CA ARG A 41 -8.68 -8.66 16.82
C ARG A 41 -9.76 -7.84 17.52
N GLY A 42 -10.94 -7.78 16.90
CA GLY A 42 -12.08 -7.01 17.42
C GLY A 42 -12.03 -5.52 17.09
N CYS A 43 -10.98 -5.00 16.46
CA CYS A 43 -10.97 -3.65 15.94
C CYS A 43 -11.91 -3.55 14.73
N ASN A 44 -12.67 -2.45 14.65
CA ASN A 44 -13.61 -2.20 13.55
C ASN A 44 -13.14 -1.02 12.70
N ILE A 45 -11.91 -1.09 12.23
CA ILE A 45 -11.31 -0.10 11.33
C ILE A 45 -10.74 -0.81 10.08
N PRO A 46 -10.67 -0.13 8.93
CA PRO A 46 -10.00 -0.65 7.74
C PRO A 46 -8.51 -0.92 8.01
N VAL A 47 -8.06 -2.11 7.58
CA VAL A 47 -6.64 -2.49 7.64
C VAL A 47 -6.11 -2.71 6.22
N TRP A 48 -5.16 -1.89 5.83
CA TRP A 48 -4.55 -1.96 4.50
C TRP A 48 -3.23 -2.72 4.57
N VAL A 49 -2.98 -3.59 3.61
CA VAL A 49 -1.80 -4.48 3.61
C VAL A 49 -0.98 -4.25 2.35
N LYS A 50 0.22 -3.71 2.50
CA LYS A 50 1.19 -3.60 1.40
C LYS A 50 1.76 -4.99 1.07
N ASN A 51 2.05 -5.26 -0.21
CA ASN A 51 2.79 -6.46 -0.59
C ASN A 51 4.15 -6.51 0.13
N PRO A 52 4.70 -7.73 0.39
CA PRO A 52 6.04 -7.89 0.96
C PRO A 52 7.10 -7.29 0.04
N VAL A 53 8.26 -6.94 0.59
CA VAL A 53 9.37 -6.39 -0.20
C VAL A 53 9.91 -7.37 -1.25
N CYS A 54 9.90 -8.67 -0.95
CA CYS A 54 10.26 -9.73 -1.90
C CYS A 54 9.04 -10.15 -2.75
N PRO A 55 9.24 -10.65 -3.97
CA PRO A 55 8.16 -11.08 -4.85
C PRO A 55 7.65 -12.49 -4.50
N ASP A 56 7.24 -12.67 -3.25
CA ASP A 56 6.70 -13.92 -2.72
C ASP A 56 5.20 -13.76 -2.45
N ILE A 57 4.39 -14.35 -3.33
CA ILE A 57 2.93 -14.28 -3.28
C ILE A 57 2.37 -15.04 -2.07
N GLU A 58 2.97 -16.16 -1.69
CA GLU A 58 2.50 -16.95 -0.55
C GLU A 58 2.68 -16.20 0.78
N LEU A 59 3.74 -15.42 0.92
CA LEU A 59 3.90 -14.52 2.06
C LEU A 59 2.82 -13.43 2.08
N TRP A 60 2.46 -12.89 0.91
CA TRP A 60 1.44 -11.85 0.82
C TRP A 60 0.04 -12.41 1.12
N VAL A 61 -0.33 -13.50 0.47
CA VAL A 61 -1.60 -14.21 0.74
C VAL A 61 -1.70 -14.61 2.21
N GLY A 62 -0.64 -15.26 2.74
CA GLY A 62 -0.61 -15.68 4.14
C GLY A 62 -0.69 -14.52 5.15
N ALA A 63 -0.20 -13.32 4.79
CA ALA A 63 -0.36 -12.13 5.63
C ALA A 63 -1.85 -11.72 5.73
N VAL A 64 -2.56 -11.71 4.59
CA VAL A 64 -4.00 -11.40 4.55
C VAL A 64 -4.83 -12.46 5.26
N GLU A 65 -4.53 -13.74 5.02
CA GLU A 65 -5.24 -14.85 5.68
C GLU A 65 -5.16 -14.80 7.20
N ARG A 66 -4.01 -14.39 7.77
CA ARG A 66 -3.87 -14.19 9.23
C ARG A 66 -4.83 -13.14 9.77
N LEU A 67 -4.99 -12.03 9.05
CA LEU A 67 -5.94 -10.98 9.42
C LEU A 67 -7.39 -11.46 9.31
N LEU A 68 -7.72 -12.20 8.25
CA LEU A 68 -9.04 -12.82 8.09
C LEU A 68 -9.34 -13.81 9.22
N HIS A 69 -8.39 -14.68 9.59
CA HIS A 69 -8.53 -15.62 10.70
C HIS A 69 -8.66 -14.91 12.06
N ALA A 70 -8.07 -13.72 12.21
CA ALA A 70 -8.28 -12.88 13.39
C ALA A 70 -9.68 -12.22 13.41
N GLY A 71 -10.46 -12.33 12.33
CA GLY A 71 -11.83 -11.86 12.24
C GLY A 71 -11.99 -10.44 11.67
N LEU A 72 -10.94 -9.88 11.07
CA LEU A 72 -11.01 -8.59 10.39
C LEU A 72 -11.85 -8.72 9.12
N LYS A 73 -12.71 -7.71 8.87
CA LYS A 73 -13.67 -7.73 7.75
C LYS A 73 -13.34 -6.71 6.65
N ASP A 74 -12.76 -5.57 6.99
CA ASP A 74 -12.37 -4.53 6.02
C ASP A 74 -10.85 -4.58 5.83
N ILE A 75 -10.41 -5.46 4.95
CA ILE A 75 -9.01 -5.59 4.56
C ILE A 75 -8.87 -5.11 3.13
N ARG A 76 -7.88 -4.25 2.88
CA ARG A 76 -7.59 -3.68 1.56
C ARG A 76 -6.13 -3.90 1.21
N ILE A 77 -5.86 -4.11 -0.05
CA ILE A 77 -4.55 -4.51 -0.53
C ILE A 77 -3.87 -3.34 -1.22
N ILE A 78 -2.58 -3.14 -0.95
CA ILE A 78 -1.76 -2.13 -1.63
C ILE A 78 -0.59 -2.79 -2.34
N HIS A 79 -0.57 -2.70 -3.66
CA HIS A 79 0.57 -3.07 -4.48
C HIS A 79 1.54 -1.88 -4.60
N ARG A 80 2.75 -2.04 -4.05
CA ARG A 80 3.79 -0.99 -4.01
C ARG A 80 5.07 -1.37 -4.77
N GLY A 81 5.03 -2.44 -5.57
CA GLY A 81 6.19 -3.02 -6.23
C GLY A 81 7.07 -3.86 -5.29
N PHE A 82 8.04 -4.53 -5.88
CA PHE A 82 8.93 -5.48 -5.19
C PHE A 82 10.39 -5.06 -5.33
N CYS A 83 11.20 -5.40 -4.34
CA CYS A 83 12.65 -5.23 -4.42
C CYS A 83 13.23 -6.24 -5.42
N ALA A 84 13.97 -5.76 -6.40
CA ALA A 84 14.67 -6.59 -7.38
C ALA A 84 16.06 -6.00 -7.69
N ILE A 85 16.98 -6.84 -8.16
CA ILE A 85 18.36 -6.42 -8.49
C ILE A 85 18.32 -5.44 -9.66
N ASP A 86 17.58 -5.77 -10.72
CA ASP A 86 17.42 -4.93 -11.91
C ASP A 86 16.13 -4.10 -11.79
N HIS A 87 16.18 -3.06 -10.95
CA HIS A 87 15.00 -2.27 -10.64
C HIS A 87 14.79 -1.05 -11.54
N LEU A 88 15.79 -0.63 -12.33
CA LEU A 88 15.67 0.57 -13.17
C LEU A 88 14.59 0.42 -14.25
N PRO A 89 13.81 1.47 -14.49
CA PRO A 89 13.94 2.83 -13.95
C PRO A 89 13.20 3.05 -12.60
N TYR A 90 12.58 2.03 -12.04
CA TYR A 90 11.74 2.07 -10.84
C TYR A 90 12.58 2.01 -9.54
N ARG A 91 11.99 2.49 -8.45
CA ARG A 91 12.50 2.21 -7.09
C ARG A 91 12.18 0.78 -6.65
N ASN A 92 10.96 0.33 -6.96
CA ASN A 92 10.53 -1.04 -6.76
C ASN A 92 9.86 -1.53 -8.04
N VAL A 93 10.27 -2.68 -8.53
CA VAL A 93 9.75 -3.21 -9.78
C VAL A 93 8.28 -3.60 -9.61
N PRO A 94 7.36 -3.15 -10.46
CA PRO A 94 5.93 -3.40 -10.27
C PRO A 94 5.55 -4.87 -10.41
N LEU A 95 6.27 -5.69 -11.21
CA LEU A 95 5.97 -7.10 -11.44
C LEU A 95 4.45 -7.34 -11.53
N TRP A 96 3.77 -6.67 -12.47
CA TRP A 96 2.31 -6.66 -12.60
C TRP A 96 1.70 -8.06 -12.65
N GLU A 97 2.39 -9.03 -13.24
CA GLU A 97 1.95 -10.43 -13.29
C GLU A 97 1.83 -11.04 -11.88
N GLN A 98 2.70 -10.67 -10.96
CA GLN A 98 2.63 -11.11 -9.57
C GLN A 98 1.44 -10.47 -8.86
N ALA A 99 1.17 -9.19 -9.12
CA ALA A 99 0.01 -8.49 -8.60
C ALA A 99 -1.30 -9.14 -9.08
N GLU A 100 -1.39 -9.45 -10.37
CA GLU A 100 -2.54 -10.15 -10.94
C GLU A 100 -2.66 -11.58 -10.38
N HIS A 101 -1.57 -12.30 -10.20
CA HIS A 101 -1.60 -13.63 -9.57
C HIS A 101 -2.14 -13.55 -8.14
N PHE A 102 -1.73 -12.55 -7.33
CA PHE A 102 -2.31 -12.34 -6.01
C PHE A 102 -3.84 -12.14 -6.10
N ARG A 103 -4.32 -11.32 -7.03
CA ARG A 103 -5.76 -11.07 -7.24
C ARG A 103 -6.54 -12.32 -7.59
N THR A 104 -5.95 -13.27 -8.32
CA THR A 104 -6.63 -14.56 -8.60
C THR A 104 -6.79 -15.43 -7.35
N ARG A 105 -5.92 -15.26 -6.35
CA ARG A 105 -5.99 -16.02 -5.09
C ARG A 105 -6.99 -15.42 -4.09
N LEU A 106 -7.16 -14.10 -4.11
CA LEU A 106 -8.05 -13.35 -3.21
C LEU A 106 -8.86 -12.32 -4.03
N PRO A 107 -9.80 -12.77 -4.87
CA PRO A 107 -10.48 -11.92 -5.86
C PRO A 107 -11.41 -10.88 -5.25
N ASP A 108 -11.92 -11.10 -4.05
CA ASP A 108 -12.87 -10.21 -3.38
C ASP A 108 -12.20 -9.08 -2.58
N MET A 109 -10.87 -9.04 -2.55
CA MET A 109 -10.13 -8.01 -1.82
C MET A 109 -10.01 -6.73 -2.65
N PRO A 110 -10.45 -5.55 -2.13
CA PRO A 110 -10.17 -4.27 -2.78
C PRO A 110 -8.67 -4.07 -2.97
N PHE A 111 -8.27 -3.74 -4.20
CA PHE A 111 -6.88 -3.75 -4.63
C PHE A 111 -6.42 -2.38 -5.12
N TYR A 112 -5.50 -1.76 -4.42
CA TYR A 112 -4.96 -0.43 -4.68
C TYR A 112 -3.52 -0.50 -5.19
N CYS A 113 -3.09 0.51 -5.93
CA CYS A 113 -1.70 0.69 -6.32
C CYS A 113 -1.07 1.87 -5.57
N ASP A 114 0.17 1.69 -5.12
CA ASP A 114 1.03 2.74 -4.58
C ASP A 114 2.09 3.11 -5.64
N PRO A 115 1.77 4.04 -6.55
CA PRO A 115 2.68 4.44 -7.61
C PRO A 115 3.89 5.21 -7.08
N SER A 116 3.77 5.86 -5.93
CA SER A 116 4.88 6.61 -5.31
C SER A 116 6.05 5.69 -4.99
N HIS A 117 5.78 4.57 -4.34
CA HIS A 117 6.82 3.60 -4.00
C HIS A 117 7.30 2.76 -5.18
N ILE A 118 6.47 2.53 -6.19
CA ILE A 118 6.89 1.89 -7.45
C ILE A 118 7.85 2.82 -8.18
N ALA A 119 7.43 4.04 -8.46
CA ALA A 119 8.19 5.01 -9.24
C ALA A 119 9.48 5.45 -8.54
N GLY A 120 9.40 5.85 -7.27
CA GLY A 120 10.50 6.44 -6.50
C GLY A 120 10.91 7.85 -6.95
N LYS A 121 10.27 8.37 -7.98
CA LYS A 121 10.49 9.71 -8.55
C LYS A 121 9.24 10.20 -9.29
N ARG A 122 9.03 11.52 -9.29
CA ARG A 122 7.80 12.16 -9.81
C ARG A 122 7.53 11.90 -11.27
N GLU A 123 8.61 11.87 -12.09
CA GLU A 123 8.54 11.75 -13.54
C GLU A 123 7.92 10.45 -14.03
N LEU A 124 7.91 9.42 -13.20
CA LEU A 124 7.31 8.13 -13.54
C LEU A 124 5.90 7.94 -12.99
N LEU A 125 5.40 8.84 -12.13
CA LEU A 125 4.11 8.65 -11.47
C LEU A 125 2.96 8.49 -12.45
N LEU A 126 2.87 9.38 -13.43
CA LEU A 126 1.79 9.33 -14.44
C LEU A 126 1.74 7.97 -15.13
N SER A 127 2.85 7.50 -15.68
CA SER A 127 2.90 6.23 -16.41
C SER A 127 2.58 5.01 -15.54
N VAL A 128 3.02 5.04 -14.27
CA VAL A 128 2.68 3.96 -13.32
C VAL A 128 1.21 3.99 -12.95
N CYS A 129 0.62 5.17 -12.73
CA CYS A 129 -0.81 5.34 -12.47
C CYS A 129 -1.66 4.86 -13.66
N GLU A 130 -1.33 5.28 -14.89
CA GLU A 130 -2.04 4.86 -16.11
C GLU A 130 -2.01 3.33 -16.25
N LYS A 131 -0.83 2.72 -16.02
CA LYS A 131 -0.70 1.26 -16.07
C LYS A 131 -1.55 0.57 -14.99
N ALA A 132 -1.52 1.07 -13.76
CA ALA A 132 -2.34 0.52 -12.66
C ALA A 132 -3.83 0.61 -12.99
N LEU A 133 -4.31 1.77 -13.45
CA LEU A 133 -5.71 1.97 -13.82
C LEU A 133 -6.14 1.08 -15.00
N SER A 134 -5.23 0.82 -15.96
CA SER A 134 -5.49 -0.13 -17.05
C SER A 134 -5.67 -1.58 -16.59
N LEU A 135 -5.18 -1.91 -15.40
CA LEU A 135 -5.35 -3.20 -14.73
C LEU A 135 -6.56 -3.22 -13.77
N HIS A 136 -7.41 -2.19 -13.83
CA HIS A 136 -8.63 -2.09 -13.02
C HIS A 136 -8.38 -2.23 -11.52
N VAL A 137 -7.40 -1.47 -10.98
CA VAL A 137 -7.26 -1.30 -9.54
C VAL A 137 -8.41 -0.46 -8.98
N ASP A 138 -8.81 -0.69 -7.74
CA ASP A 138 -9.90 0.03 -7.08
C ASP A 138 -9.52 1.47 -6.71
N GLY A 139 -8.23 1.79 -6.69
CA GLY A 139 -7.75 3.14 -6.44
C GLY A 139 -6.23 3.26 -6.36
N LEU A 140 -5.78 4.48 -6.04
CA LEU A 140 -4.37 4.83 -5.94
C LEU A 140 -4.05 5.29 -4.51
N PHE A 141 -2.87 4.92 -4.03
CA PHE A 141 -2.31 5.32 -2.73
C PHE A 141 -1.06 6.17 -2.98
N ILE A 142 -1.22 7.50 -2.99
CA ILE A 142 -0.19 8.44 -3.45
C ILE A 142 0.33 9.29 -2.29
N GLU A 143 1.65 9.43 -2.19
CA GLU A 143 2.29 10.30 -1.20
C GLU A 143 2.26 11.76 -1.64
N SER A 144 1.79 12.64 -0.75
CA SER A 144 1.78 14.08 -0.93
C SER A 144 2.26 14.81 0.32
N HIS A 145 2.99 15.91 0.13
CA HIS A 145 3.50 16.74 1.22
C HIS A 145 3.48 18.22 0.80
N CYS A 146 3.09 19.11 1.70
CA CYS A 146 3.03 20.56 1.43
C CYS A 146 4.39 21.16 1.01
N CYS A 147 5.49 20.55 1.40
CA CYS A 147 6.85 20.93 1.04
C CYS A 147 7.72 19.66 0.91
N PRO A 148 7.68 18.93 -0.21
CA PRO A 148 8.33 17.62 -0.35
C PRO A 148 9.82 17.61 0.02
N GLN A 149 10.54 18.71 -0.23
CA GLN A 149 11.97 18.85 0.11
C GLN A 149 12.23 18.82 1.62
N LYS A 150 11.20 19.06 2.45
CA LYS A 150 11.26 19.02 3.92
C LYS A 150 10.64 17.74 4.48
N ALA A 151 10.18 16.82 3.64
CA ALA A 151 9.66 15.55 4.09
C ALA A 151 10.74 14.74 4.81
N LEU A 152 10.37 14.05 5.88
CA LEU A 152 11.29 13.24 6.67
C LEU A 152 11.78 11.99 5.93
N SER A 153 11.01 11.54 4.93
CA SER A 153 11.34 10.41 4.07
C SER A 153 10.82 10.65 2.65
N ASP A 154 11.38 9.95 1.69
CA ASP A 154 10.83 9.76 0.33
C ASP A 154 10.57 11.07 -0.45
N ALA A 155 11.32 12.14 -0.16
CA ALA A 155 11.15 13.49 -0.72
C ALA A 155 11.13 13.53 -2.26
N SER A 156 11.85 12.62 -2.94
CA SER A 156 11.96 12.57 -4.40
C SER A 156 10.66 12.13 -5.09
N GLN A 157 9.83 11.36 -4.42
CA GLN A 157 8.61 10.77 -4.98
C GLN A 157 7.33 11.51 -4.54
N GLN A 158 7.39 12.27 -3.45
CA GLN A 158 6.22 12.99 -2.94
C GLN A 158 5.81 14.16 -3.84
N LEU A 159 4.51 14.32 -4.06
CA LEU A 159 3.94 15.45 -4.78
C LEU A 159 3.58 16.58 -3.82
N THR A 160 3.53 17.82 -4.33
CA THR A 160 2.77 18.87 -3.64
C THR A 160 1.27 18.63 -3.83
N PRO A 161 0.38 19.19 -2.97
CA PRO A 161 -1.07 19.07 -3.16
C PRO A 161 -1.53 19.53 -4.55
N ASP A 162 -0.97 20.62 -5.08
CA ASP A 162 -1.31 21.12 -6.42
C ASP A 162 -0.87 20.13 -7.52
N ALA A 163 0.35 19.60 -7.43
CA ALA A 163 0.83 18.60 -8.38
C ALA A 163 0.04 17.29 -8.31
N LEU A 164 -0.45 16.92 -7.12
CA LEU A 164 -1.35 15.77 -6.98
C LEU A 164 -2.70 16.05 -7.67
N ALA A 165 -3.27 17.23 -7.48
CA ALA A 165 -4.52 17.62 -8.15
C ALA A 165 -4.35 17.61 -9.68
N GLU A 166 -3.24 18.11 -10.20
CA GLU A 166 -2.93 18.06 -11.64
C GLU A 166 -2.83 16.61 -12.14
N LEU A 167 -2.14 15.72 -11.41
CA LEU A 167 -2.03 14.31 -11.76
C LEU A 167 -3.41 13.64 -11.81
N LEU A 168 -4.26 13.86 -10.80
CA LEU A 168 -5.60 13.28 -10.74
C LEU A 168 -6.48 13.78 -11.89
N ASN A 169 -6.37 15.05 -12.27
CA ASN A 169 -7.07 15.62 -13.42
C ASN A 169 -6.60 14.97 -14.75
N LEU A 170 -5.29 14.75 -14.92
CA LEU A 170 -4.76 14.06 -16.11
C LEU A 170 -5.26 12.62 -16.22
N LEU A 171 -5.42 11.95 -15.10
CA LEU A 171 -5.93 10.57 -15.02
C LEU A 171 -7.46 10.48 -15.12
N ASN A 172 -8.19 11.60 -15.16
CA ASN A 172 -9.65 11.66 -15.08
C ASN A 172 -10.21 10.94 -13.84
N VAL A 173 -9.47 10.91 -12.74
CA VAL A 173 -9.93 10.33 -11.47
C VAL A 173 -10.80 11.36 -10.76
N PRO A 174 -12.07 11.03 -10.39
CA PRO A 174 -12.92 11.97 -9.68
C PRO A 174 -12.34 12.27 -8.28
N ILE A 175 -12.28 13.54 -7.94
CA ILE A 175 -11.94 14.00 -6.59
C ILE A 175 -13.26 14.15 -5.84
N GLU A 176 -13.60 13.22 -4.97
CA GLU A 176 -14.70 13.41 -4.03
C GLU A 176 -14.34 14.53 -3.04
N LYS A 177 -15.28 15.46 -2.86
CA LYS A 177 -15.09 16.64 -1.98
C LYS A 177 -15.53 16.33 -0.56
#